data_ced78671f1704bc1858105cb28652275
#
_entry.id   ced78671f1704bc1858105cb28652275
#
_cell.length_a   1.000
_cell.length_b   1.000
_cell.length_c   1.000
_cell.angle_alpha   90.00
_cell.angle_beta   90.00
_cell.angle_gamma   90.00
#
_symmetry.space_group_name_H-M   'P 1'
#
loop_
_entity.id
_entity.type
_entity.pdbx_description
1 polymer ?
#
loop_
_entity_poly.entity_id
_entity_poly.type
_entity_poly.pdbx_seq_one_letter_code
_entity_poly.pdbx_strand_id
1 'polypeptide(L)'
;MSRFLLILSIFLYATSVNSQSKIQKDRDAINKMCGCFEIQFNFKETFQRIDDEEYVPSKEYRSFALELAIPIVNENKKISIQHLLIVGPPNNQSVIKHWRQDWVYQNQDLYTYNTANTWNYTQMSKKAVKGQWTQKVFQVDDSPRYEGSSTWVHVDGKSYWENTNYAPLPRREYSKRNDYNIMLRTNRHEITDSGWVHDQDNKKI
;
A
#
# COMPACT_ATOMS: atom_id res chain seq x y z
N MET A 1 -26.27 27.66 -67.32
CA MET A 1 -25.65 28.08 -66.04
C MET A 1 -25.97 27.00 -65.02
N SER A 2 -25.05 26.03 -64.85
CA SER A 2 -25.20 24.93 -63.93
C SER A 2 -24.51 25.22 -62.61
N ARG A 3 -25.25 25.24 -61.49
CA ARG A 3 -24.72 25.45 -60.15
C ARG A 3 -24.30 24.11 -59.56
N PHE A 4 -22.98 23.86 -59.45
CA PHE A 4 -22.38 22.78 -58.70
C PHE A 4 -22.55 23.06 -57.20
N LEU A 5 -23.36 22.25 -56.51
CA LEU A 5 -23.35 22.19 -55.04
C LEU A 5 -22.24 21.25 -54.56
N LEU A 6 -21.22 21.84 -53.94
CA LEU A 6 -20.17 21.11 -53.24
C LEU A 6 -20.65 20.72 -51.84
N ILE A 7 -21.01 19.45 -51.63
CA ILE A 7 -21.35 18.91 -50.31
C ILE A 7 -20.06 18.53 -49.62
N LEU A 8 -19.64 19.36 -48.65
CA LEU A 8 -18.50 19.10 -47.78
C LEU A 8 -18.93 18.17 -46.66
N SER A 9 -18.68 16.86 -46.80
CA SER A 9 -18.91 15.86 -45.75
C SER A 9 -17.80 15.96 -44.71
N ILE A 10 -18.08 16.59 -43.58
CA ILE A 10 -17.23 16.62 -42.41
C ILE A 10 -17.40 15.27 -41.71
N PHE A 11 -16.45 14.35 -41.88
CA PHE A 11 -16.32 13.14 -41.07
C PHE A 11 -15.83 13.57 -39.67
N LEU A 12 -16.77 13.68 -38.72
CA LEU A 12 -16.41 13.71 -37.30
C LEU A 12 -15.90 12.32 -36.88
N TYR A 13 -14.61 12.16 -36.82
CA TYR A 13 -14.01 11.04 -36.09
C TYR A 13 -14.23 11.30 -34.59
N ALA A 14 -15.32 10.74 -34.04
CA ALA A 14 -15.48 10.62 -32.62
C ALA A 14 -14.46 9.57 -32.11
N THR A 15 -13.29 10.02 -31.66
CA THR A 15 -12.40 9.19 -30.87
C THR A 15 -13.12 8.91 -29.56
N SER A 16 -13.72 7.73 -29.43
CA SER A 16 -14.23 7.24 -28.16
C SER A 16 -13.04 7.08 -27.22
N VAL A 17 -12.79 8.07 -26.39
CA VAL A 17 -11.89 7.95 -25.24
C VAL A 17 -12.57 6.94 -24.32
N ASN A 18 -12.14 5.69 -24.42
CA ASN A 18 -12.59 4.61 -23.54
C ASN A 18 -12.09 4.95 -22.13
N SER A 19 -12.92 5.62 -21.34
CA SER A 19 -12.59 5.94 -19.93
C SER A 19 -12.49 4.62 -19.16
N GLN A 20 -11.27 4.28 -18.78
CA GLN A 20 -11.00 3.12 -17.94
C GLN A 20 -11.82 3.18 -16.66
N SER A 21 -12.49 2.07 -16.29
CA SER A 21 -13.27 2.02 -15.06
C SER A 21 -12.38 2.25 -13.82
N LYS A 22 -12.94 2.86 -12.76
CA LYS A 22 -12.18 3.13 -11.53
C LYS A 22 -11.54 1.86 -10.97
N ILE A 23 -12.29 0.75 -10.89
CA ILE A 23 -11.75 -0.52 -10.39
C ILE A 23 -10.53 -1.00 -11.22
N GLN A 24 -10.54 -0.77 -12.53
CA GLN A 24 -9.40 -1.13 -13.37
C GLN A 24 -8.20 -0.24 -13.10
N LYS A 25 -8.40 1.08 -12.93
CA LYS A 25 -7.33 2.01 -12.52
C LYS A 25 -6.71 1.62 -11.17
N ASP A 26 -7.58 1.26 -10.21
CA ASP A 26 -7.14 0.80 -8.89
C ASP A 26 -6.28 -0.47 -8.99
N ARG A 27 -6.75 -1.45 -9.78
CA ARG A 27 -6.03 -2.71 -10.04
C ARG A 27 -4.67 -2.48 -10.71
N ASP A 28 -4.63 -1.57 -11.69
CA ASP A 28 -3.39 -1.24 -12.38
C ASP A 28 -2.39 -0.58 -11.44
N ALA A 29 -2.85 0.29 -10.53
CA ALA A 29 -2.01 0.88 -9.49
C ALA A 29 -1.46 -0.19 -8.53
N ILE A 30 -2.29 -1.12 -8.07
CA ILE A 30 -1.87 -2.23 -7.21
C ILE A 30 -0.85 -3.12 -7.94
N ASN A 31 -1.09 -3.46 -9.21
CA ASN A 31 -0.18 -4.29 -10.00
C ASN A 31 1.17 -3.60 -10.29
N LYS A 32 1.22 -2.27 -10.33
CA LYS A 32 2.49 -1.52 -10.45
C LYS A 32 3.40 -1.66 -9.23
N MET A 33 2.90 -2.13 -8.11
CA MET A 33 3.72 -2.50 -6.95
C MET A 33 4.41 -3.87 -7.09
N CYS A 34 4.15 -4.60 -8.19
CA CYS A 34 4.81 -5.86 -8.50
C CYS A 34 6.01 -5.62 -9.42
N GLY A 35 7.09 -6.35 -9.16
CA GLY A 35 8.34 -6.24 -9.93
C GLY A 35 9.56 -6.51 -9.06
N CYS A 36 10.73 -6.24 -9.64
CA CYS A 36 12.00 -6.30 -8.93
C CYS A 36 12.47 -4.87 -8.65
N PHE A 37 12.70 -4.53 -7.40
CA PHE A 37 12.98 -3.17 -6.96
C PHE A 37 14.24 -3.11 -6.10
N GLU A 38 15.03 -2.07 -6.30
CA GLU A 38 15.97 -1.62 -5.28
C GLU A 38 15.19 -0.81 -4.24
N ILE A 39 15.15 -1.32 -3.01
CA ILE A 39 14.42 -0.70 -1.91
C ILE A 39 15.35 0.10 -1.03
N GLN A 40 14.97 1.32 -0.74
CA GLN A 40 15.59 2.12 0.31
C GLN A 40 14.62 2.23 1.49
N PHE A 41 15.02 1.72 2.64
CA PHE A 41 14.31 1.90 3.90
C PHE A 41 14.87 3.12 4.64
N ASN A 42 14.00 4.05 5.00
CA ASN A 42 14.35 5.24 5.77
C ASN A 42 13.54 5.24 7.06
N PHE A 43 14.21 5.39 8.20
CA PHE A 43 13.58 5.44 9.52
C PHE A 43 14.04 6.69 10.24
N LYS A 44 13.08 7.50 10.71
CA LYS A 44 13.34 8.72 11.45
C LYS A 44 12.21 9.01 12.42
N GLU A 45 12.55 9.41 13.63
CA GLU A 45 11.59 10.02 14.57
C GLU A 45 11.56 11.52 14.30
N THR A 46 10.37 12.08 14.09
CA THR A 46 10.22 13.46 13.59
C THR A 46 9.69 14.42 14.65
N PHE A 47 8.76 13.97 15.50
CA PHE A 47 8.13 14.81 16.50
C PHE A 47 8.00 14.08 17.83
N GLN A 48 8.37 14.76 18.91
CA GLN A 48 8.01 14.40 20.27
C GLN A 48 6.74 15.17 20.66
N ARG A 49 5.69 14.46 21.10
CA ARG A 49 4.39 15.07 21.41
C ARG A 49 4.25 15.43 22.89
N ILE A 50 4.99 14.76 23.75
CA ILE A 50 5.02 14.97 25.18
C ILE A 50 6.42 15.44 25.49
N ASP A 51 6.53 16.56 26.21
CA ASP A 51 7.81 17.02 26.71
C ASP A 51 8.30 16.03 27.77
N ASP A 52 9.26 15.23 27.38
CA ASP A 52 9.95 14.26 28.22
C ASP A 52 11.45 14.49 28.01
N GLU A 53 12.08 15.11 28.99
CA GLU A 53 13.50 15.47 28.94
C GLU A 53 14.41 14.22 28.95
N GLU A 54 13.90 13.07 29.41
CA GLU A 54 14.64 11.82 29.46
C GLU A 54 14.50 11.03 28.14
N TYR A 55 13.57 11.41 27.26
CA TYR A 55 13.37 10.70 26.00
C TYR A 55 14.50 10.97 25.02
N VAL A 56 15.18 9.90 24.62
CA VAL A 56 16.21 9.94 23.57
C VAL A 56 15.66 9.33 22.29
N PRO A 57 15.45 10.14 21.23
CA PRO A 57 14.96 9.64 19.96
C PRO A 57 15.97 8.68 19.33
N SER A 58 15.45 7.69 18.60
CA SER A 58 16.28 6.77 17.83
C SER A 58 17.07 7.52 16.76
N LYS A 59 18.30 7.10 16.50
CA LYS A 59 19.09 7.65 15.40
C LYS A 59 18.39 7.37 14.06
N GLU A 60 18.47 8.33 13.14
CA GLU A 60 18.06 8.12 11.77
C GLU A 60 18.80 6.90 11.19
N TYR A 61 18.06 6.02 10.55
CA TYR A 61 18.61 4.78 9.99
C TYR A 61 18.15 4.62 8.54
N ARG A 62 19.10 4.25 7.69
CA ARG A 62 18.86 3.92 6.28
C ARG A 62 19.44 2.56 5.96
N SER A 63 18.71 1.79 5.18
CA SER A 63 19.20 0.53 4.63
C SER A 63 18.67 0.30 3.22
N PHE A 64 19.34 -0.57 2.50
CA PHE A 64 19.01 -0.91 1.12
C PHE A 64 18.80 -2.42 1.01
N ALA A 65 17.93 -2.82 0.11
CA ALA A 65 17.71 -4.21 -0.23
C ALA A 65 17.25 -4.33 -1.68
N LEU A 66 17.43 -5.52 -2.26
CA LEU A 66 16.77 -5.91 -3.49
C LEU A 66 15.53 -6.73 -3.10
N GLU A 67 14.36 -6.33 -3.59
CA GLU A 67 13.09 -6.97 -3.29
C GLU A 67 12.37 -7.38 -4.57
N LEU A 68 11.86 -8.61 -4.59
CA LEU A 68 10.99 -9.11 -5.63
C LEU A 68 9.56 -9.18 -5.08
N ALA A 69 8.64 -8.42 -5.67
CA ALA A 69 7.21 -8.41 -5.37
C ALA A 69 6.44 -9.21 -6.43
N ILE A 70 5.85 -10.35 -6.04
CA ILE A 70 5.20 -11.29 -6.96
C ILE A 70 3.69 -11.31 -6.72
N PRO A 71 2.85 -11.11 -7.76
CA PRO A 71 1.41 -11.29 -7.62
C PRO A 71 1.10 -12.80 -7.59
N ILE A 72 0.78 -13.32 -6.40
CA ILE A 72 0.39 -14.72 -6.19
C ILE A 72 -1.11 -14.97 -6.40
N VAL A 73 -1.92 -13.90 -6.32
CA VAL A 73 -3.34 -13.86 -6.74
C VAL A 73 -3.56 -12.58 -7.51
N ASN A 74 -4.25 -12.63 -8.66
CA ASN A 74 -4.60 -11.44 -9.44
C ASN A 74 -6.00 -11.60 -10.06
N GLU A 75 -7.01 -11.53 -9.21
CA GLU A 75 -8.42 -11.62 -9.56
C GLU A 75 -9.07 -10.23 -9.60
N ASN A 76 -10.27 -10.12 -10.16
CA ASN A 76 -10.98 -8.85 -10.28
C ASN A 76 -11.20 -8.12 -8.96
N LYS A 77 -11.39 -8.85 -7.86
CA LYS A 77 -11.69 -8.30 -6.53
C LYS A 77 -10.66 -8.67 -5.47
N LYS A 78 -9.60 -9.38 -5.85
CA LYS A 78 -8.53 -9.76 -4.94
C LYS A 78 -7.19 -9.79 -5.67
N ILE A 79 -6.21 -9.10 -5.09
CA ILE A 79 -4.82 -9.16 -5.53
C ILE A 79 -3.97 -9.44 -4.29
N SER A 80 -3.15 -10.48 -4.34
CA SER A 80 -2.21 -10.81 -3.25
C SER A 80 -0.79 -10.70 -3.78
N ILE A 81 0.05 -9.94 -3.10
CA ILE A 81 1.44 -9.69 -3.47
C ILE A 81 2.34 -10.24 -2.38
N GLN A 82 3.20 -11.20 -2.75
CA GLN A 82 4.25 -11.71 -1.87
C GLN A 82 5.54 -10.94 -2.13
N HIS A 83 6.13 -10.41 -1.07
CA HIS A 83 7.41 -9.73 -1.10
C HIS A 83 8.53 -10.68 -0.64
N LEU A 84 9.60 -10.73 -1.42
CA LEU A 84 10.77 -11.58 -1.20
C LEU A 84 12.02 -10.70 -1.21
N LEU A 85 12.85 -10.77 -0.16
CA LEU A 85 14.14 -10.09 -0.14
C LEU A 85 15.23 -10.97 -0.74
N ILE A 86 16.08 -10.37 -1.54
CA ILE A 86 17.31 -10.98 -2.03
C ILE A 86 18.45 -10.45 -1.15
N VAL A 87 19.08 -11.34 -0.41
CA VAL A 87 20.11 -11.01 0.59
C VAL A 87 21.40 -11.75 0.30
N GLY A 88 22.51 -11.19 0.75
CA GLY A 88 23.84 -11.75 0.56
C GLY A 88 24.63 -11.11 -0.58
N PRO A 89 25.93 -11.42 -0.69
CA PRO A 89 26.78 -10.90 -1.75
C PRO A 89 26.40 -11.50 -3.12
N PRO A 90 26.74 -10.85 -4.24
CA PRO A 90 26.31 -11.27 -5.59
C PRO A 90 26.62 -12.72 -5.97
N ASN A 91 27.69 -13.29 -5.40
CA ASN A 91 28.11 -14.67 -5.63
C ASN A 91 27.52 -15.69 -4.63
N ASN A 92 26.77 -15.24 -3.63
CA ASN A 92 26.13 -16.09 -2.62
C ASN A 92 24.85 -15.44 -2.10
N GLN A 93 23.87 -15.29 -3.00
CA GLN A 93 22.56 -14.71 -2.68
C GLN A 93 21.58 -15.77 -2.20
N SER A 94 20.74 -15.37 -1.25
CA SER A 94 19.59 -16.14 -0.78
C SER A 94 18.32 -15.33 -0.93
N VAL A 95 17.21 -16.01 -1.26
CA VAL A 95 15.88 -15.40 -1.32
C VAL A 95 15.16 -15.76 -0.02
N ILE A 96 14.69 -14.72 0.69
CA ILE A 96 13.94 -14.90 1.94
C ILE A 96 12.56 -14.28 1.84
N LYS A 97 11.57 -14.94 2.41
CA LYS A 97 10.21 -14.40 2.53
C LYS A 97 10.26 -13.16 3.43
N HIS A 98 9.64 -12.06 3.00
CA HIS A 98 9.62 -10.82 3.75
C HIS A 98 8.24 -10.55 4.35
N TRP A 99 7.28 -10.14 3.55
CA TRP A 99 5.91 -9.87 3.97
C TRP A 99 4.95 -10.13 2.82
N ARG A 100 3.64 -10.15 3.10
CA ARG A 100 2.60 -10.25 2.09
C ARG A 100 1.56 -9.17 2.31
N GLN A 101 1.00 -8.66 1.22
CA GLN A 101 -0.16 -7.80 1.23
C GLN A 101 -1.26 -8.38 0.35
N ASP A 102 -2.46 -8.46 0.92
CA ASP A 102 -3.66 -8.85 0.19
C ASP A 102 -4.55 -7.61 0.04
N TRP A 103 -4.93 -7.30 -1.19
CA TRP A 103 -5.86 -6.25 -1.55
C TRP A 103 -7.21 -6.86 -1.88
N VAL A 104 -8.27 -6.47 -1.13
CA VAL A 104 -9.61 -7.03 -1.28
C VAL A 104 -10.60 -5.90 -1.55
N TYR A 105 -11.27 -5.96 -2.71
CA TYR A 105 -12.23 -4.95 -3.13
C TYR A 105 -13.56 -5.09 -2.38
N GLN A 106 -14.04 -3.97 -1.80
CA GLN A 106 -15.30 -3.91 -1.06
C GLN A 106 -15.41 -4.97 0.04
N ASN A 107 -14.31 -5.19 0.76
CA ASN A 107 -14.26 -6.11 1.88
C ASN A 107 -15.14 -5.60 3.04
N GLN A 108 -16.04 -6.44 3.53
CA GLN A 108 -16.95 -6.10 4.63
C GLN A 108 -16.40 -6.53 6.00
N ASP A 109 -15.46 -7.45 6.02
CA ASP A 109 -14.92 -8.04 7.25
C ASP A 109 -13.58 -7.36 7.57
N LEU A 110 -13.61 -6.43 8.55
CA LEU A 110 -12.44 -5.66 8.97
C LEU A 110 -11.99 -6.10 10.36
N TYR A 111 -10.70 -6.47 10.47
CA TYR A 111 -10.04 -6.82 11.72
C TYR A 111 -9.00 -5.75 12.06
N THR A 112 -9.28 -4.92 13.06
CA THR A 112 -8.35 -3.88 13.51
C THR A 112 -7.58 -4.35 14.73
N TYR A 113 -6.28 -4.09 14.75
CA TYR A 113 -5.44 -4.42 15.90
C TYR A 113 -5.90 -3.65 17.14
N ASN A 114 -6.00 -4.33 18.29
CA ASN A 114 -6.42 -3.71 19.53
C ASN A 114 -5.28 -3.68 20.55
N THR A 115 -4.77 -4.83 20.92
CA THR A 115 -3.64 -4.99 21.86
C THR A 115 -2.96 -6.33 21.57
N ALA A 116 -1.93 -6.68 22.31
CA ALA A 116 -1.14 -7.88 22.09
C ALA A 116 -2.02 -9.11 21.79
N ASN A 117 -1.87 -9.66 20.59
CA ASN A 117 -2.58 -10.84 20.07
C ASN A 117 -4.12 -10.71 20.03
N THR A 118 -4.65 -9.48 20.01
CA THR A 118 -6.10 -9.23 20.03
C THR A 118 -6.50 -8.29 18.88
N TRP A 119 -7.58 -8.65 18.19
CA TRP A 119 -8.17 -7.83 17.12
C TRP A 119 -9.64 -7.57 17.40
N ASN A 120 -10.11 -6.39 17.05
CA ASN A 120 -11.52 -6.06 17.00
C ASN A 120 -12.06 -6.41 15.61
N TYR A 121 -13.14 -7.20 15.59
CA TYR A 121 -13.88 -7.48 14.36
C TYR A 121 -14.98 -6.45 14.16
N THR A 122 -15.07 -5.91 12.94
CA THR A 122 -16.14 -5.00 12.53
C THR A 122 -16.69 -5.45 11.18
N GLN A 123 -17.99 -5.72 11.15
CA GLN A 123 -18.70 -5.95 9.90
C GLN A 123 -19.14 -4.60 9.29
N MET A 124 -18.55 -4.27 8.17
CA MET A 124 -18.84 -3.04 7.44
C MET A 124 -20.05 -3.23 6.53
N SER A 125 -20.89 -2.20 6.40
CA SER A 125 -21.99 -2.25 5.44
C SER A 125 -21.48 -2.16 4.00
N LYS A 126 -22.21 -2.72 3.03
CA LYS A 126 -21.90 -2.60 1.58
C LYS A 126 -21.75 -1.15 1.15
N LYS A 127 -22.55 -0.24 1.74
CA LYS A 127 -22.50 1.19 1.44
C LYS A 127 -21.18 1.81 1.91
N ALA A 128 -20.71 1.44 3.11
CA ALA A 128 -19.49 1.98 3.70
C ALA A 128 -18.23 1.59 2.92
N VAL A 129 -18.18 0.37 2.37
CA VAL A 129 -17.00 -0.14 1.64
C VAL A 129 -17.08 0.09 0.12
N LYS A 130 -18.12 0.76 -0.38
CA LYS A 130 -18.33 0.97 -1.81
C LYS A 130 -17.13 1.69 -2.45
N GLY A 131 -16.51 1.05 -3.44
CA GLY A 131 -15.35 1.59 -4.17
C GLY A 131 -14.04 1.58 -3.38
N GLN A 132 -14.00 0.90 -2.23
CA GLN A 132 -12.79 0.79 -1.41
C GLN A 132 -12.05 -0.52 -1.64
N TRP A 133 -10.74 -0.47 -1.41
CA TRP A 133 -9.86 -1.62 -1.28
C TRP A 133 -9.36 -1.72 0.16
N THR A 134 -9.46 -2.91 0.73
CA THR A 134 -8.85 -3.22 2.03
C THR A 134 -7.47 -3.81 1.79
N GLN A 135 -6.44 -3.19 2.34
CA GLN A 135 -5.12 -3.80 2.46
C GLN A 135 -5.07 -4.64 3.72
N LYS A 136 -4.71 -5.92 3.60
CA LYS A 136 -4.41 -6.82 4.71
C LYS A 136 -2.92 -7.16 4.65
N VAL A 137 -2.18 -6.87 5.71
CA VAL A 137 -0.74 -7.10 5.78
C VAL A 137 -0.44 -8.27 6.69
N PHE A 138 0.42 -9.14 6.20
CA PHE A 138 0.85 -10.37 6.88
C PHE A 138 2.36 -10.36 7.10
N GLN A 139 2.80 -10.94 8.20
CA GLN A 139 4.20 -11.09 8.55
C GLN A 139 4.84 -12.25 7.76
N VAL A 140 6.13 -12.48 7.99
CA VAL A 140 6.90 -13.55 7.35
C VAL A 140 6.35 -14.94 7.60
N ASP A 141 5.69 -15.14 8.73
CA ASP A 141 5.04 -16.40 9.15
C ASP A 141 3.54 -16.48 8.77
N ASP A 142 3.07 -15.57 7.90
CA ASP A 142 1.68 -15.41 7.49
C ASP A 142 0.70 -15.02 8.61
N SER A 143 1.19 -14.66 9.79
CA SER A 143 0.33 -14.09 10.80
C SER A 143 -0.17 -12.70 10.40
N PRO A 144 -1.44 -12.33 10.68
CA PRO A 144 -1.97 -11.02 10.38
C PRO A 144 -1.24 -9.95 11.20
N ARG A 145 -0.97 -8.81 10.58
CA ARG A 145 -0.28 -7.70 11.23
C ARG A 145 -1.18 -6.50 11.43
N TYR A 146 -1.78 -6.01 10.38
CA TYR A 146 -2.80 -4.95 10.41
C TYR A 146 -3.56 -4.95 9.10
N GLU A 147 -4.72 -4.33 9.11
CA GLU A 147 -5.49 -4.10 7.89
C GLU A 147 -6.23 -2.77 7.98
N GLY A 148 -6.53 -2.21 6.81
CA GLY A 148 -7.28 -0.97 6.70
C GLY A 148 -7.95 -0.85 5.34
N SER A 149 -9.06 -0.12 5.30
CA SER A 149 -9.87 0.06 4.10
C SER A 149 -9.93 1.51 3.68
N SER A 150 -9.70 1.79 2.41
CA SER A 150 -9.78 3.11 1.82
C SER A 150 -9.99 3.03 0.31
N THR A 151 -10.14 4.17 -0.35
CA THR A 151 -10.26 4.24 -1.80
C THR A 151 -8.93 4.66 -2.43
N TRP A 152 -8.59 4.07 -3.57
CA TRP A 152 -7.53 4.60 -4.42
C TRP A 152 -7.95 5.95 -5.00
N VAL A 153 -7.06 6.91 -5.00
CA VAL A 153 -7.23 8.25 -5.57
C VAL A 153 -6.35 8.38 -6.81
N HIS A 154 -6.95 8.83 -7.91
CA HIS A 154 -6.25 9.08 -9.18
C HIS A 154 -6.55 10.52 -9.60
N VAL A 155 -5.61 11.41 -9.34
CA VAL A 155 -5.74 12.86 -9.59
C VAL A 155 -4.39 13.45 -10.00
N ASP A 156 -4.40 14.35 -10.95
CA ASP A 156 -3.22 15.09 -11.41
C ASP A 156 -1.98 14.21 -11.71
N GLY A 157 -2.22 13.07 -12.39
CA GLY A 157 -1.18 12.10 -12.73
C GLY A 157 -0.69 11.22 -11.58
N LYS A 158 -1.19 11.44 -10.36
CA LYS A 158 -0.85 10.63 -9.19
C LYS A 158 -1.87 9.53 -8.96
N SER A 159 -1.39 8.42 -8.43
CA SER A 159 -2.21 7.30 -7.96
C SER A 159 -1.74 6.90 -6.57
N TYR A 160 -2.61 7.06 -5.58
CA TYR A 160 -2.27 6.69 -4.21
C TYR A 160 -3.46 6.11 -3.43
N TRP A 161 -3.14 5.35 -2.41
CA TRP A 161 -4.06 4.83 -1.41
C TRP A 161 -3.50 5.15 -0.02
N GLU A 162 -4.37 5.58 0.89
CA GLU A 162 -3.97 5.94 2.25
C GLU A 162 -5.01 5.49 3.25
N ASN A 163 -4.55 4.96 4.39
CA ASN A 163 -5.39 4.57 5.50
C ASN A 163 -4.64 4.71 6.83
N THR A 164 -5.37 5.10 7.88
CA THR A 164 -4.86 5.15 9.25
C THR A 164 -5.53 4.07 10.10
N ASN A 165 -4.74 3.24 10.76
CA ASN A 165 -5.21 2.17 11.64
C ASN A 165 -4.24 1.87 12.78
N TYR A 166 -4.72 1.14 13.77
CA TYR A 166 -3.84 0.59 14.80
C TYR A 166 -3.05 -0.60 14.26
N ALA A 167 -1.80 -0.68 14.66
CA ALA A 167 -0.88 -1.72 14.26
C ALA A 167 0.00 -2.16 15.43
N PRO A 168 0.40 -3.44 15.48
CA PRO A 168 1.39 -3.90 16.44
C PRO A 168 2.77 -3.34 16.10
N LEU A 169 3.65 -3.30 17.10
CA LEU A 169 5.06 -3.01 16.88
C LEU A 169 5.67 -3.98 15.87
N PRO A 170 6.63 -3.54 15.06
CA PRO A 170 7.48 -4.45 14.33
C PRO A 170 8.20 -5.39 15.30
N ARG A 171 8.39 -6.65 14.89
CA ARG A 171 9.03 -7.67 15.73
C ARG A 171 10.41 -7.25 16.27
N ARG A 172 11.19 -6.53 15.46
CA ARG A 172 12.49 -5.99 15.87
C ARG A 172 12.38 -4.87 16.90
N GLU A 173 11.36 -4.05 16.77
CA GLU A 173 11.08 -2.96 17.69
C GLU A 173 10.73 -3.49 19.07
N TYR A 174 9.83 -4.47 19.13
CA TYR A 174 9.45 -5.13 20.38
C TYR A 174 10.64 -5.73 21.15
N SER A 175 11.65 -6.22 20.46
CA SER A 175 12.86 -6.78 21.10
C SER A 175 13.84 -5.71 21.61
N LYS A 176 13.66 -4.46 21.21
CA LYS A 176 14.57 -3.34 21.55
C LYS A 176 13.93 -2.28 22.43
N ARG A 177 12.62 -2.16 22.38
CA ARG A 177 11.85 -1.11 23.07
C ARG A 177 10.62 -1.72 23.74
N ASN A 178 10.28 -1.20 24.90
CA ASN A 178 9.08 -1.52 25.67
C ASN A 178 8.32 -0.29 26.17
N ASP A 179 8.70 0.88 25.69
CA ASP A 179 8.12 2.18 26.02
C ASP A 179 6.73 2.43 25.37
N TYR A 180 6.34 1.61 24.39
CA TYR A 180 5.01 1.61 23.77
C TYR A 180 4.68 0.21 23.23
N ASN A 181 3.41 -0.08 22.97
CA ASN A 181 2.95 -1.38 22.50
C ASN A 181 2.00 -1.32 21.31
N ILE A 182 1.49 -0.14 20.97
CA ILE A 182 0.59 0.09 19.86
C ILE A 182 1.11 1.27 19.03
N MET A 183 0.95 1.18 17.74
CA MET A 183 1.16 2.30 16.83
C MET A 183 -0.15 2.70 16.17
N LEU A 184 -0.48 3.98 16.16
CA LEU A 184 -1.43 4.51 15.20
C LEU A 184 -0.66 4.82 13.92
N ARG A 185 -0.90 4.02 12.90
CA ARG A 185 -0.14 4.01 11.65
C ARG A 185 -0.96 4.57 10.50
N THR A 186 -0.46 5.60 9.86
CA THR A 186 -0.92 6.02 8.54
C THR A 186 -0.04 5.38 7.49
N ASN A 187 -0.63 4.53 6.66
CA ASN A 187 0.01 3.91 5.50
C ASN A 187 -0.41 4.64 4.24
N ARG A 188 0.55 5.10 3.46
CA ARG A 188 0.33 5.66 2.13
C ARG A 188 1.14 4.88 1.11
N HIS A 189 0.46 4.36 0.10
CA HIS A 189 1.07 3.77 -1.08
C HIS A 189 0.88 4.74 -2.24
N GLU A 190 1.95 5.24 -2.81
CA GLU A 190 1.91 6.15 -3.96
C GLU A 190 2.73 5.56 -5.12
N ILE A 191 2.10 5.47 -6.28
CA ILE A 191 2.75 4.98 -7.50
C ILE A 191 3.52 6.13 -8.14
N THR A 192 4.77 5.86 -8.50
CA THR A 192 5.69 6.79 -9.17
C THR A 192 6.09 6.26 -10.55
N ASP A 193 6.79 7.06 -11.32
CA ASP A 193 7.29 6.64 -12.65
C ASP A 193 8.34 5.53 -12.57
N SER A 194 9.11 5.48 -11.48
CA SER A 194 10.19 4.50 -11.28
C SER A 194 9.85 3.35 -10.34
N GLY A 195 8.62 3.31 -9.79
CA GLY A 195 8.20 2.29 -8.84
C GLY A 195 7.08 2.77 -7.93
N TRP A 196 7.25 2.66 -6.63
CA TRP A 196 6.26 3.10 -5.66
C TRP A 196 6.90 3.47 -4.32
N VAL A 197 6.20 4.31 -3.57
CA VAL A 197 6.59 4.72 -2.22
C VAL A 197 5.60 4.13 -1.22
N HIS A 198 6.11 3.53 -0.15
CA HIS A 198 5.35 3.15 1.03
C HIS A 198 5.75 4.07 2.17
N ASP A 199 4.96 5.10 2.38
CA ASP A 199 5.14 6.03 3.48
C ASP A 199 4.33 5.56 4.71
N GLN A 200 5.00 5.55 5.87
CA GLN A 200 4.40 5.11 7.13
C GLN A 200 4.63 6.19 8.19
N ASP A 201 3.63 7.03 8.42
CA ASP A 201 3.63 7.93 9.57
C ASP A 201 3.05 7.21 10.79
N ASN A 202 3.90 6.99 11.80
CA ASN A 202 3.57 6.19 12.97
C ASN A 202 3.58 7.04 14.24
N LYS A 203 2.49 7.02 14.98
CA LYS A 203 2.43 7.52 16.34
C LYS A 203 2.57 6.37 17.31
N LYS A 204 3.55 6.43 18.19
CA LYS A 204 3.72 5.51 19.32
C LYS A 204 2.65 5.83 20.37
N ILE A 205 1.95 4.81 20.88
CA ILE A 205 0.88 4.92 21.87
C ILE A 205 1.15 3.96 23.03
#